data_39822be88036cf83d03d625b4680a2ad
#
_entry.id   39822be88036cf83d03d625b4680a2ad
#
_cell.length_a   1.000
_cell.length_b   1.000
_cell.length_c   1.000
_cell.angle_alpha   90.00
_cell.angle_beta   90.00
_cell.angle_gamma   90.00
#
_symmetry.space_group_name_H-M   'P 1'
#
loop_
_entity.id
_entity.type
_entity.pdbx_description
1 polymer ?
#
loop_
_entity_poly.entity_id
_entity_poly.type
_entity_poly.pdbx_seq_one_letter_code
_entity_poly.pdbx_strand_id
1 'polypeptide(L)'
;HNEGVFSAYNDDIKAARHAHIITGLPDAYGRGRIIGDYRRIALYGTANLIEEKKRYFKRIDIQEFTEEIVRCREEVTEQIQALKQFEKMCASYGFDVTRPAANAREAVQWTYFGYLGAVKDQDGAAMSLGRVCAFLDIFIQRDLKNGTLTEAEAQELIDQMIMKLRIVRFLRTPEYNDLFSGDPIWATASIGGMGIDGRSMVPKTDYRFLHTLYNMGPSPEPNLTVL
;
A
#
# COMPACT_ATOMS: atom_id res chain seq x y z
N HIS A 1 -17.54 3.88 6.43
CA HIS A 1 -17.90 3.51 5.06
C HIS A 1 -18.67 2.18 5.00
N ASN A 2 -18.14 1.10 5.53
CA ASN A 2 -18.82 -0.20 5.56
C ASN A 2 -20.16 -0.12 6.29
N GLU A 3 -20.21 0.51 7.44
CA GLU A 3 -21.45 0.74 8.18
C GLU A 3 -22.50 1.47 7.34
N GLY A 4 -22.09 2.54 6.62
CA GLY A 4 -23.01 3.27 5.75
C GLY A 4 -23.56 2.45 4.59
N VAL A 5 -22.79 1.50 4.06
CA VAL A 5 -23.25 0.59 2.99
C VAL A 5 -24.21 -0.46 3.54
N PHE A 6 -23.86 -1.13 4.65
CA PHE A 6 -24.69 -2.20 5.19
C PHE A 6 -25.94 -1.69 5.91
N SER A 7 -25.92 -0.49 6.46
CA SER A 7 -27.12 0.14 7.05
C SER A 7 -28.18 0.50 6.01
N ALA A 8 -27.80 0.63 4.74
CA ALA A 8 -28.75 0.84 3.65
C ALA A 8 -29.56 -0.41 3.28
N TYR A 9 -29.16 -1.60 3.76
CA TYR A 9 -29.88 -2.83 3.48
C TYR A 9 -31.06 -3.00 4.42
N ASN A 10 -32.24 -3.25 3.83
CA ASN A 10 -33.39 -3.68 4.60
C ASN A 10 -33.26 -5.16 5.03
N ASP A 11 -34.19 -5.64 5.85
CA ASP A 11 -34.12 -6.99 6.39
C ASP A 11 -34.28 -8.08 5.32
N ASP A 12 -35.04 -7.82 4.25
CA ASP A 12 -35.20 -8.76 3.12
C ASP A 12 -33.90 -8.94 2.37
N ILE A 13 -33.16 -7.83 2.11
CA ILE A 13 -31.85 -7.88 1.47
C ILE A 13 -30.85 -8.61 2.35
N LYS A 14 -30.85 -8.36 3.66
CA LYS A 14 -29.98 -9.07 4.61
C LYS A 14 -30.28 -10.56 4.65
N ALA A 15 -31.57 -10.94 4.69
CA ALA A 15 -31.99 -12.34 4.65
C ALA A 15 -31.58 -13.03 3.34
N ALA A 16 -31.76 -12.37 2.21
CA ALA A 16 -31.37 -12.90 0.90
C ALA A 16 -29.84 -13.08 0.76
N ARG A 17 -29.04 -12.17 1.35
CA ARG A 17 -27.58 -12.31 1.44
C ARG A 17 -27.17 -13.46 2.33
N HIS A 18 -27.79 -13.58 3.50
CA HIS A 18 -27.51 -14.68 4.44
C HIS A 18 -27.85 -16.04 3.83
N ALA A 19 -28.95 -16.10 3.06
CA ALA A 19 -29.35 -17.29 2.32
C ALA A 19 -28.54 -17.53 1.03
N HIS A 20 -27.54 -16.71 0.71
CA HIS A 20 -26.73 -16.75 -0.52
C HIS A 20 -27.54 -16.66 -1.82
N ILE A 21 -28.79 -16.12 -1.79
CA ILE A 21 -29.59 -15.89 -2.99
C ILE A 21 -29.01 -14.71 -3.81
N ILE A 22 -28.55 -13.69 -3.13
CA ILE A 22 -27.82 -12.57 -3.71
C ILE A 22 -26.43 -12.48 -3.09
N THR A 23 -25.45 -12.15 -3.91
CA THR A 23 -24.06 -11.96 -3.50
C THR A 23 -23.56 -10.61 -4.03
N GLY A 24 -22.41 -10.18 -3.57
CA GLY A 24 -21.78 -8.97 -4.04
C GLY A 24 -20.89 -8.35 -2.95
N LEU A 25 -20.08 -7.40 -3.37
CA LEU A 25 -19.15 -6.65 -2.55
C LEU A 25 -19.47 -5.15 -2.64
N PRO A 26 -20.63 -4.70 -2.15
CA PRO A 26 -21.06 -3.30 -2.32
C PRO A 26 -20.07 -2.33 -1.66
N ASP A 27 -19.47 -2.72 -0.57
CA ASP A 27 -18.39 -1.97 0.09
C ASP A 27 -17.16 -1.83 -0.82
N ALA A 28 -16.79 -2.87 -1.57
CA ALA A 28 -15.67 -2.84 -2.50
C ALA A 28 -15.99 -2.04 -3.77
N TYR A 29 -17.22 -2.11 -4.29
CA TYR A 29 -17.64 -1.39 -5.48
C TYR A 29 -17.98 0.08 -5.21
N GLY A 30 -18.44 0.39 -4.00
CA GLY A 30 -18.76 1.76 -3.58
C GLY A 30 -17.54 2.60 -3.22
N ARG A 31 -16.35 2.01 -3.11
CA ARG A 31 -15.10 2.72 -2.84
C ARG A 31 -14.36 3.07 -4.12
N GLY A 32 -13.80 4.26 -4.17
CA GLY A 32 -12.72 4.54 -5.08
C GLY A 32 -11.49 3.72 -4.70
N ARG A 33 -10.83 3.11 -5.67
CA ARG A 33 -9.55 2.42 -5.46
C ARG A 33 -8.46 3.18 -6.17
N ILE A 34 -7.42 3.49 -5.42
CA ILE A 34 -6.23 4.16 -5.95
C ILE A 34 -4.99 3.35 -5.58
N ILE A 35 -4.01 3.40 -6.46
CA ILE A 35 -2.66 2.94 -6.12
C ILE A 35 -1.94 4.12 -5.50
N GLY A 36 -1.50 3.97 -4.25
CA GLY A 36 -0.69 4.97 -3.58
C GLY A 36 0.72 5.04 -4.16
N ASP A 37 1.34 6.21 -4.09
CA ASP A 37 2.78 6.31 -4.33
C ASP A 37 3.55 5.91 -3.06
N TYR A 38 3.69 4.61 -2.85
CA TYR A 38 4.34 4.03 -1.67
C TYR A 38 5.83 4.38 -1.56
N ARG A 39 6.44 4.87 -2.65
CA ARG A 39 7.84 5.32 -2.69
C ARG A 39 8.06 6.58 -1.86
N ARG A 40 7.04 7.39 -1.66
CA ARG A 40 7.17 8.71 -1.00
C ARG A 40 7.77 8.61 0.40
N ILE A 41 7.43 7.58 1.16
CA ILE A 41 8.01 7.36 2.49
C ILE A 41 9.51 7.12 2.37
N ALA A 42 9.93 6.24 1.45
CA ALA A 42 11.34 5.94 1.24
C ALA A 42 12.13 7.11 0.64
N LEU A 43 11.51 7.91 -0.22
CA LEU A 43 12.16 9.05 -0.87
C LEU A 43 12.33 10.26 0.05
N TYR A 44 11.33 10.56 0.88
CA TYR A 44 11.26 11.85 1.57
C TYR A 44 11.28 11.73 3.08
N GLY A 45 10.88 10.58 3.64
CA GLY A 45 10.59 10.43 5.06
C GLY A 45 9.33 11.18 5.47
N THR A 46 8.74 10.77 6.59
CA THR A 46 7.48 11.35 7.08
C THR A 46 7.65 12.78 7.58
N ALA A 47 8.81 13.14 8.16
CA ALA A 47 9.06 14.50 8.64
C ALA A 47 8.91 15.54 7.52
N ASN A 48 9.47 15.25 6.34
CA ASN A 48 9.34 16.15 5.19
C ASN A 48 7.91 16.18 4.63
N LEU A 49 7.23 15.04 4.61
CA LEU A 49 5.82 14.97 4.18
C LEU A 49 4.90 15.77 5.12
N ILE A 50 5.14 15.70 6.42
CA ILE A 50 4.40 16.51 7.42
C ILE A 50 4.63 18.01 7.18
N GLU A 51 5.88 18.41 6.96
CA GLU A 51 6.19 19.83 6.69
C GLU A 51 5.58 20.31 5.36
N GLU A 52 5.54 19.47 4.33
CA GLU A 52 4.83 19.75 3.07
C GLU A 52 3.33 20.00 3.33
N LYS A 53 2.68 19.15 4.12
CA LYS A 53 1.28 19.30 4.49
C LYS A 53 1.02 20.55 5.33
N LYS A 54 1.89 20.89 6.27
CA LYS A 54 1.80 22.13 7.04
C LYS A 54 1.93 23.37 6.16
N ARG A 55 2.84 23.33 5.18
CA ARG A 55 2.98 24.42 4.19
C ARG A 55 1.74 24.54 3.31
N TYR A 56 1.16 23.42 2.88
CA TYR A 56 -0.10 23.40 2.14
C TYR A 56 -1.24 23.98 2.98
N PHE A 57 -1.40 23.55 4.22
CA PHE A 57 -2.41 24.04 5.14
C PHE A 57 -2.37 25.58 5.30
N LYS A 58 -1.17 26.17 5.40
CA LYS A 58 -1.00 27.62 5.50
C LYS A 58 -1.39 28.39 4.22
N ARG A 59 -1.40 27.71 3.07
CA ARG A 59 -1.76 28.32 1.78
C ARG A 59 -3.25 28.23 1.46
N ILE A 60 -4.01 27.42 2.20
CA ILE A 60 -5.45 27.36 2.03
C ILE A 60 -6.03 28.71 2.42
N ASP A 61 -6.63 29.39 1.45
CA ASP A 61 -7.25 30.69 1.68
C ASP A 61 -8.47 30.55 2.62
N ILE A 62 -8.54 31.42 3.60
CA ILE A 62 -9.62 31.46 4.59
C ILE A 62 -10.48 32.72 4.47
N GLN A 63 -10.23 33.59 3.46
CA GLN A 63 -10.98 34.84 3.30
C GLN A 63 -12.45 34.58 2.94
N GLU A 64 -12.68 33.51 2.16
CA GLU A 64 -14.01 33.02 1.89
C GLU A 64 -14.26 31.74 2.70
N PHE A 65 -14.81 31.86 3.88
CA PHE A 65 -15.00 30.74 4.80
C PHE A 65 -16.15 29.85 4.33
N THR A 66 -15.86 28.97 3.35
CA THR A 66 -16.82 28.02 2.79
C THR A 66 -16.70 26.66 3.45
N GLU A 67 -17.75 25.82 3.36
CA GLU A 67 -17.74 24.43 3.86
C GLU A 67 -16.60 23.62 3.22
N GLU A 68 -16.34 23.83 1.92
CA GLU A 68 -15.26 23.14 1.20
C GLU A 68 -13.87 23.48 1.79
N ILE A 69 -13.63 24.76 2.12
CA ILE A 69 -12.37 25.20 2.74
C ILE A 69 -12.22 24.60 4.13
N VAL A 70 -13.29 24.55 4.93
CA VAL A 70 -13.27 23.91 6.25
C VAL A 70 -12.93 22.44 6.12
N ARG A 71 -13.62 21.69 5.27
CA ARG A 71 -13.36 20.27 5.03
C ARG A 71 -11.93 20.01 4.53
N CYS A 72 -11.43 20.83 3.61
CA CYS A 72 -10.05 20.71 3.13
C CYS A 72 -9.03 20.89 4.27
N ARG A 73 -9.24 21.82 5.18
CA ARG A 73 -8.37 22.06 6.34
C ARG A 73 -8.44 20.91 7.35
N GLU A 74 -9.63 20.38 7.60
CA GLU A 74 -9.84 19.20 8.44
C GLU A 74 -9.09 18.01 7.87
N GLU A 75 -9.26 17.71 6.59
CA GLU A 75 -8.58 16.61 5.89
C GLU A 75 -7.06 16.73 5.99
N VAL A 76 -6.49 17.90 5.73
CA VAL A 76 -5.04 18.08 5.82
C VAL A 76 -4.55 17.90 7.27
N THR A 77 -5.34 18.32 8.25
CA THR A 77 -5.02 18.10 9.66
C THR A 77 -5.03 16.61 10.01
N GLU A 78 -6.03 15.87 9.55
CA GLU A 78 -6.13 14.42 9.73
C GLU A 78 -4.96 13.69 9.05
N GLN A 79 -4.58 14.09 7.83
CA GLN A 79 -3.40 13.54 7.14
C GLN A 79 -2.10 13.75 7.95
N ILE A 80 -1.91 14.92 8.58
CA ILE A 80 -0.76 15.17 9.45
C ILE A 80 -0.79 14.26 10.69
N GLN A 81 -1.97 14.07 11.30
CA GLN A 81 -2.12 13.19 12.45
C GLN A 81 -1.88 11.73 12.07
N ALA A 82 -2.40 11.29 10.93
CA ALA A 82 -2.18 9.94 10.40
C ALA A 82 -0.69 9.66 10.16
N LEU A 83 0.06 10.61 9.58
CA LEU A 83 1.52 10.48 9.42
C LEU A 83 2.25 10.33 10.77
N LYS A 84 1.85 11.07 11.79
CA LYS A 84 2.43 10.93 13.15
C LYS A 84 2.08 9.58 13.80
N GLN A 85 0.88 9.07 13.57
CA GLN A 85 0.49 7.72 14.03
C GLN A 85 1.28 6.65 13.28
N PHE A 86 1.50 6.85 11.99
CA PHE A 86 2.34 6.00 11.16
C PHE A 86 3.78 5.94 11.66
N GLU A 87 4.38 7.07 12.04
CA GLU A 87 5.71 7.12 12.69
C GLU A 87 5.75 6.25 13.95
N LYS A 88 4.73 6.37 14.81
CA LYS A 88 4.65 5.56 16.04
C LYS A 88 4.56 4.06 15.73
N MET A 89 3.75 3.70 14.74
CA MET A 89 3.65 2.31 14.29
C MET A 89 5.01 1.80 13.81
N CYS A 90 5.69 2.52 12.93
CA CYS A 90 6.99 2.11 12.41
C CYS A 90 8.05 2.00 13.52
N ALA A 91 8.05 2.95 14.46
CA ALA A 91 8.95 2.95 15.61
C ALA A 91 8.73 1.74 16.53
N SER A 92 7.49 1.25 16.66
CA SER A 92 7.21 0.01 17.44
C SER A 92 7.84 -1.24 16.84
N TYR A 93 8.17 -1.20 15.54
CA TYR A 93 8.93 -2.23 14.83
C TYR A 93 10.44 -1.94 14.78
N GLY A 94 10.91 -0.89 15.44
CA GLY A 94 12.33 -0.49 15.48
C GLY A 94 12.82 0.29 14.27
N PHE A 95 11.92 0.91 13.48
CA PHE A 95 12.27 1.67 12.28
C PHE A 95 11.96 3.16 12.42
N ASP A 96 12.94 3.99 12.06
CA ASP A 96 12.80 5.45 11.98
C ASP A 96 12.49 5.89 10.54
N VAL A 97 11.20 6.05 10.24
CA VAL A 97 10.69 6.50 8.93
C VAL A 97 10.62 8.03 8.81
N THR A 98 11.06 8.78 9.81
CA THR A 98 11.06 10.25 9.75
C THR A 98 11.99 10.80 8.69
N ARG A 99 13.02 10.06 8.33
CA ARG A 99 14.04 10.37 7.33
C ARG A 99 13.90 9.52 6.06
N PRO A 100 14.49 9.93 4.93
CA PRO A 100 14.60 9.10 3.72
C PRO A 100 15.30 7.77 3.98
N ALA A 101 15.00 6.75 3.17
CA ALA A 101 15.66 5.47 3.21
C ALA A 101 17.14 5.58 2.87
N ALA A 102 18.02 5.05 3.72
CA ALA A 102 19.46 5.10 3.52
C ALA A 102 20.01 3.93 2.67
N ASN A 103 19.33 2.80 2.66
CA ASN A 103 19.77 1.57 2.00
C ASN A 103 18.60 0.76 1.44
N ALA A 104 18.90 -0.33 0.73
CA ALA A 104 17.91 -1.19 0.09
C ALA A 104 16.93 -1.81 1.10
N ARG A 105 17.44 -2.25 2.27
CA ARG A 105 16.60 -2.83 3.33
C ARG A 105 15.55 -1.84 3.82
N GLU A 106 15.96 -0.61 4.07
CA GLU A 106 15.04 0.45 4.47
C GLU A 106 14.07 0.81 3.35
N ALA A 107 14.54 0.94 2.10
CA ALA A 107 13.69 1.28 0.97
C ALA A 107 12.56 0.24 0.77
N VAL A 108 12.89 -1.05 0.84
CA VAL A 108 11.91 -2.15 0.77
C VAL A 108 10.93 -2.07 1.93
N GLN A 109 11.43 -1.93 3.16
CA GLN A 109 10.60 -1.92 4.35
C GLN A 109 9.68 -0.68 4.40
N TRP A 110 10.17 0.50 4.04
CA TRP A 110 9.34 1.72 4.04
C TRP A 110 8.31 1.74 2.94
N THR A 111 8.63 1.16 1.77
CA THR A 111 7.63 0.94 0.72
C THR A 111 6.51 0.02 1.22
N TYR A 112 6.86 -1.05 1.92
CA TYR A 112 5.88 -1.95 2.52
C TYR A 112 5.05 -1.25 3.63
N PHE A 113 5.67 -0.44 4.48
CA PHE A 113 4.92 0.33 5.47
C PHE A 113 3.95 1.32 4.83
N GLY A 114 4.35 2.00 3.76
CA GLY A 114 3.45 2.85 2.98
C GLY A 114 2.25 2.08 2.42
N TYR A 115 2.50 0.86 1.94
CA TYR A 115 1.45 -0.05 1.51
C TYR A 115 0.50 -0.44 2.65
N LEU A 116 1.02 -0.75 3.84
CA LEU A 116 0.19 -1.05 5.02
C LEU A 116 -0.70 0.13 5.43
N GLY A 117 -0.19 1.35 5.37
CA GLY A 117 -1.00 2.55 5.61
C GLY A 117 -2.18 2.63 4.66
N ALA A 118 -1.95 2.38 3.37
CA ALA A 118 -3.00 2.36 2.36
C ALA A 118 -3.99 1.19 2.54
N VAL A 119 -3.51 0.01 2.92
CA VAL A 119 -4.37 -1.15 3.25
C VAL A 119 -5.32 -0.82 4.40
N LYS A 120 -4.80 -0.14 5.43
CA LYS A 120 -5.61 0.27 6.58
C LYS A 120 -6.68 1.30 6.19
N ASP A 121 -6.32 2.28 5.37
CA ASP A 121 -7.24 3.32 4.93
C ASP A 121 -8.34 2.77 4.01
N GLN A 122 -7.97 1.95 3.03
CA GLN A 122 -8.94 1.34 2.12
C GLN A 122 -9.85 0.34 2.82
N ASP A 123 -9.33 -0.42 3.77
CA ASP A 123 -10.03 -1.48 4.52
C ASP A 123 -10.92 -2.36 3.63
N GLY A 124 -10.35 -2.88 2.56
CA GLY A 124 -11.04 -3.71 1.58
C GLY A 124 -10.10 -4.48 0.68
N ALA A 125 -10.62 -5.46 -0.05
CA ALA A 125 -9.87 -6.30 -0.97
C ALA A 125 -9.42 -5.54 -2.24
N ALA A 126 -8.54 -6.18 -3.00
CA ALA A 126 -7.96 -5.70 -4.25
C ALA A 126 -7.12 -4.43 -4.07
N MET A 127 -6.16 -4.49 -3.17
CA MET A 127 -5.22 -3.42 -2.89
C MET A 127 -3.95 -3.61 -3.72
N SER A 128 -3.82 -2.84 -4.79
CA SER A 128 -2.68 -2.96 -5.70
C SER A 128 -1.41 -2.36 -5.10
N LEU A 129 -0.29 -3.10 -5.24
CA LEU A 129 1.05 -2.61 -4.94
C LEU A 129 1.59 -1.74 -6.10
N GLY A 130 1.20 -2.06 -7.33
CA GLY A 130 1.69 -1.38 -8.52
C GLY A 130 3.12 -1.75 -8.88
N ARG A 131 3.80 -0.87 -9.62
CA ARG A 131 5.17 -1.06 -10.08
C ARG A 131 6.16 -0.44 -9.09
N VAL A 132 6.73 -1.23 -8.21
CA VAL A 132 7.74 -0.79 -7.22
C VAL A 132 9.14 -1.29 -7.57
N CYS A 133 9.27 -2.29 -8.44
CA CYS A 133 10.55 -2.96 -8.72
C CYS A 133 11.61 -2.01 -9.27
N ALA A 134 11.26 -1.17 -10.25
CA ALA A 134 12.20 -0.22 -10.84
C ALA A 134 12.74 0.78 -9.80
N PHE A 135 11.91 1.19 -8.86
CA PHE A 135 12.33 2.05 -7.75
C PHE A 135 13.25 1.32 -6.77
N LEU A 136 12.85 0.14 -6.32
CA LEU A 136 13.63 -0.65 -5.36
C LEU A 136 14.98 -1.07 -5.93
N ASP A 137 15.04 -1.35 -7.25
CA ASP A 137 16.27 -1.74 -7.94
C ASP A 137 17.36 -0.66 -7.84
N ILE A 138 16.99 0.62 -7.80
CA ILE A 138 17.94 1.72 -7.63
C ILE A 138 18.75 1.57 -6.34
N PHE A 139 18.09 1.28 -5.24
CA PHE A 139 18.73 1.06 -3.94
C PHE A 139 19.51 -0.25 -3.92
N ILE A 140 18.92 -1.32 -4.42
CA ILE A 140 19.54 -2.65 -4.47
C ILE A 140 20.83 -2.61 -5.30
N GLN A 141 20.80 -2.06 -6.52
CA GLN A 141 21.97 -1.98 -7.38
C GLN A 141 23.07 -1.10 -6.78
N ARG A 142 22.68 0.01 -6.14
CA ARG A 142 23.64 0.87 -5.43
C ARG A 142 24.36 0.11 -4.31
N ASP A 143 23.61 -0.61 -3.49
CA ASP A 143 24.15 -1.31 -2.31
C ASP A 143 24.98 -2.54 -2.72
N LEU A 144 24.55 -3.25 -3.80
CA LEU A 144 25.37 -4.31 -4.41
C LEU A 144 26.70 -3.76 -4.94
N LYS A 145 26.67 -2.62 -5.65
CA LYS A 145 27.89 -1.98 -6.18
C LYS A 145 28.83 -1.52 -5.07
N ASN A 146 28.28 -1.08 -3.95
CA ASN A 146 29.06 -0.64 -2.78
C ASN A 146 29.57 -1.80 -1.93
N GLY A 147 29.15 -3.04 -2.21
CA GLY A 147 29.52 -4.22 -1.43
C GLY A 147 28.84 -4.28 -0.05
N THR A 148 27.82 -3.47 0.18
CA THR A 148 27.04 -3.47 1.43
C THR A 148 25.84 -4.41 1.39
N LEU A 149 25.58 -5.04 0.25
CA LEU A 149 24.56 -6.04 0.00
C LEU A 149 25.12 -7.09 -0.95
N THR A 150 24.76 -8.35 -0.76
CA THR A 150 25.04 -9.45 -1.69
C THR A 150 23.80 -9.78 -2.54
N GLU A 151 23.97 -10.50 -3.65
CA GLU A 151 22.85 -10.95 -4.49
C GLU A 151 21.87 -11.84 -3.70
N ALA A 152 22.38 -12.69 -2.80
CA ALA A 152 21.55 -13.54 -1.95
C ALA A 152 20.71 -12.71 -0.98
N GLU A 153 21.31 -11.73 -0.32
CA GLU A 153 20.60 -10.82 0.58
C GLU A 153 19.58 -9.94 -0.18
N ALA A 154 19.92 -9.51 -1.41
CA ALA A 154 18.98 -8.76 -2.26
C ALA A 154 17.74 -9.60 -2.61
N GLN A 155 17.92 -10.88 -2.91
CA GLN A 155 16.80 -11.82 -3.12
C GLN A 155 16.01 -12.01 -1.84
N GLU A 156 16.67 -12.21 -0.70
CA GLU A 156 16.02 -12.38 0.60
C GLU A 156 15.14 -11.17 0.98
N LEU A 157 15.59 -9.94 0.72
CA LEU A 157 14.79 -8.74 0.96
C LEU A 157 13.47 -8.76 0.18
N ILE A 158 13.51 -9.21 -1.08
CA ILE A 158 12.32 -9.33 -1.91
C ILE A 158 11.44 -10.49 -1.44
N ASP A 159 12.03 -11.63 -1.11
CA ASP A 159 11.30 -12.78 -0.56
C ASP A 159 10.55 -12.38 0.73
N GLN A 160 11.19 -11.65 1.64
CA GLN A 160 10.55 -11.13 2.85
C GLN A 160 9.39 -10.17 2.54
N MET A 161 9.54 -9.30 1.53
CA MET A 161 8.46 -8.42 1.11
C MET A 161 7.27 -9.22 0.57
N ILE A 162 7.51 -10.20 -0.29
CA ILE A 162 6.47 -11.07 -0.84
C ILE A 162 5.78 -11.89 0.26
N MET A 163 6.56 -12.41 1.21
CA MET A 163 6.01 -13.12 2.38
C MET A 163 5.04 -12.21 3.17
N LYS A 164 5.42 -10.97 3.40
CA LYS A 164 4.57 -9.98 4.09
C LYS A 164 3.29 -9.69 3.30
N LEU A 165 3.36 -9.61 1.97
CA LEU A 165 2.17 -9.47 1.12
C LEU A 165 1.23 -10.70 1.19
N ARG A 166 1.79 -11.90 1.38
CA ARG A 166 1.00 -13.13 1.60
C ARG A 166 0.29 -13.18 2.95
N ILE A 167 0.83 -12.50 3.95
CA ILE A 167 0.31 -12.51 5.33
C ILE A 167 -0.67 -11.37 5.57
N VAL A 168 -0.47 -10.21 4.96
CA VAL A 168 -1.25 -9.00 5.23
C VAL A 168 -2.74 -9.21 4.96
N ARG A 169 -3.57 -8.67 5.85
CA ARG A 169 -5.04 -8.67 5.73
C ARG A 169 -5.56 -7.28 6.07
N PHE A 170 -6.75 -6.97 5.59
CA PHE A 170 -7.52 -5.81 6.03
C PHE A 170 -8.51 -6.22 7.14
N LEU A 171 -9.05 -5.26 7.85
CA LEU A 171 -10.09 -5.51 8.84
C LEU A 171 -11.38 -5.92 8.12
N ARG A 172 -12.03 -6.95 8.65
CA ARG A 172 -13.26 -7.51 8.09
C ARG A 172 -14.36 -7.47 9.12
N THR A 173 -15.57 -7.14 8.69
CA THR A 173 -16.76 -7.33 9.53
C THR A 173 -17.10 -8.81 9.63
N PRO A 174 -17.84 -9.26 10.68
CA PRO A 174 -18.30 -10.63 10.79
C PRO A 174 -19.03 -11.12 9.54
N GLU A 175 -19.93 -10.31 8.99
CA GLU A 175 -20.71 -10.64 7.79
C GLU A 175 -19.81 -10.83 6.55
N TYR A 176 -18.76 -10.02 6.45
CA TYR A 176 -17.78 -10.18 5.38
C TYR A 176 -17.01 -11.49 5.52
N ASN A 177 -16.61 -11.84 6.75
CA ASN A 177 -15.91 -13.10 7.03
C ASN A 177 -16.75 -14.33 6.71
N ASP A 178 -18.07 -14.29 7.00
CA ASP A 178 -18.99 -15.37 6.68
C ASP A 178 -19.05 -15.65 5.18
N LEU A 179 -19.01 -14.60 4.36
CA LEU A 179 -19.10 -14.72 2.90
C LEU A 179 -17.74 -15.01 2.24
N PHE A 180 -16.66 -14.46 2.76
CA PHE A 180 -15.35 -14.41 2.10
C PHE A 180 -14.21 -14.78 3.04
N SER A 181 -14.45 -15.64 4.01
CA SER A 181 -13.40 -16.10 4.93
C SER A 181 -12.28 -16.80 4.17
N GLY A 182 -11.05 -16.39 4.47
CA GLY A 182 -9.86 -16.95 3.86
C GLY A 182 -9.39 -16.27 2.58
N ASP A 183 -10.14 -15.30 2.03
CA ASP A 183 -9.70 -14.56 0.86
C ASP A 183 -8.41 -13.77 1.14
N PRO A 184 -7.47 -13.76 0.18
CA PRO A 184 -6.29 -12.91 0.25
C PRO A 184 -6.68 -11.43 0.09
N ILE A 185 -5.73 -10.52 0.33
CA ILE A 185 -5.93 -9.08 0.10
C ILE A 185 -5.98 -8.72 -1.39
N TRP A 186 -5.53 -9.61 -2.25
CA TRP A 186 -5.39 -9.43 -3.69
C TRP A 186 -4.46 -8.26 -4.03
N ALA A 187 -3.25 -8.35 -3.52
CA ALA A 187 -2.17 -7.43 -3.87
C ALA A 187 -1.74 -7.70 -5.31
N THR A 188 -1.91 -6.72 -6.19
CA THR A 188 -1.41 -6.81 -7.56
C THR A 188 -0.11 -6.02 -7.69
N ALA A 189 0.95 -6.68 -8.10
CA ALA A 189 2.22 -6.06 -8.44
C ALA A 189 2.43 -6.09 -9.97
N SER A 190 2.94 -5.01 -10.52
CA SER A 190 3.27 -4.92 -11.95
C SER A 190 4.77 -4.97 -12.14
N ILE A 191 5.22 -5.80 -13.07
CA ILE A 191 6.64 -5.96 -13.45
C ILE A 191 6.80 -5.76 -14.95
N GLY A 192 7.99 -5.39 -15.37
CA GLY A 192 8.32 -5.16 -16.79
C GLY A 192 7.83 -3.83 -17.34
N GLY A 193 7.67 -3.78 -18.65
CA GLY A 193 7.15 -2.64 -19.40
C GLY A 193 8.21 -1.70 -19.93
N MET A 194 7.75 -0.56 -20.47
CA MET A 194 8.58 0.47 -21.09
C MET A 194 8.36 1.83 -20.40
N GLY A 195 9.38 2.68 -20.45
CA GLY A 195 9.28 4.09 -20.12
C GLY A 195 8.57 4.89 -21.21
N ILE A 196 8.21 6.12 -20.91
CA ILE A 196 7.62 7.07 -21.90
C ILE A 196 8.54 7.28 -23.09
N ASP A 197 9.83 7.17 -22.88
CA ASP A 197 10.90 7.31 -23.90
C ASP A 197 11.18 6.01 -24.68
N GLY A 198 10.39 4.96 -24.50
CA GLY A 198 10.51 3.68 -25.18
C GLY A 198 11.62 2.75 -24.63
N ARG A 199 12.35 3.17 -23.61
CA ARG A 199 13.38 2.30 -22.99
C ARG A 199 12.72 1.19 -22.17
N SER A 200 13.33 -0.01 -22.23
CA SER A 200 12.92 -1.11 -21.35
C SER A 200 13.02 -0.70 -19.88
N MET A 201 11.98 -1.01 -19.12
CA MET A 201 11.92 -0.82 -17.68
C MET A 201 11.84 -2.17 -16.95
N VAL A 202 12.67 -3.12 -17.36
CA VAL A 202 12.79 -4.46 -16.77
C VAL A 202 14.07 -4.48 -15.90
N PRO A 203 13.98 -4.10 -14.61
CA PRO A 203 15.12 -4.15 -13.71
C PRO A 203 15.37 -5.59 -13.24
N LYS A 204 16.55 -5.87 -12.67
CA LYS A 204 16.85 -7.16 -12.07
C LYS A 204 15.85 -7.56 -10.96
N THR A 205 15.29 -6.59 -10.27
CA THR A 205 14.29 -6.82 -9.21
C THR A 205 13.01 -7.43 -9.73
N ASP A 206 12.62 -7.24 -11.00
CA ASP A 206 11.51 -7.97 -11.61
C ASP A 206 11.77 -9.49 -11.62
N TYR A 207 12.99 -9.88 -12.01
CA TYR A 207 13.39 -11.29 -11.96
C TYR A 207 13.46 -11.82 -10.54
N ARG A 208 13.83 -11.00 -9.54
CA ARG A 208 13.76 -11.39 -8.12
C ARG A 208 12.33 -11.66 -7.67
N PHE A 209 11.36 -10.86 -8.12
CA PHE A 209 9.93 -11.15 -7.87
C PHE A 209 9.51 -12.50 -8.45
N LEU A 210 9.91 -12.81 -9.67
CA LEU A 210 9.64 -14.13 -10.28
C LEU A 210 10.39 -15.26 -9.56
N HIS A 211 11.62 -15.01 -9.11
CA HIS A 211 12.43 -16.01 -8.42
C HIS A 211 11.85 -16.41 -7.06
N THR A 212 11.03 -15.57 -6.44
CA THR A 212 10.34 -15.92 -5.19
C THR A 212 9.46 -17.18 -5.32
N LEU A 213 8.97 -17.49 -6.54
CA LEU A 213 8.22 -18.70 -6.81
C LEU A 213 9.05 -19.97 -6.58
N TYR A 214 10.35 -19.95 -6.86
CA TYR A 214 11.26 -21.05 -6.57
C TYR A 214 11.57 -21.14 -5.08
N ASN A 215 11.75 -20.01 -4.40
CA ASN A 215 12.14 -19.99 -3.00
C ASN A 215 10.97 -20.32 -2.05
N MET A 216 9.75 -19.87 -2.39
CA MET A 216 8.60 -19.93 -1.47
C MET A 216 7.38 -20.70 -2.05
N GLY A 217 7.49 -21.22 -3.26
CA GLY A 217 6.39 -21.89 -3.95
C GLY A 217 5.27 -20.93 -4.39
N PRO A 218 4.27 -21.47 -5.13
CA PRO A 218 3.15 -20.69 -5.64
C PRO A 218 2.24 -20.19 -4.51
N SER A 219 1.64 -19.03 -4.75
CA SER A 219 0.63 -18.43 -3.86
C SER A 219 -0.20 -17.44 -4.68
N PRO A 220 -1.46 -17.19 -4.31
CA PRO A 220 -2.24 -16.14 -4.97
C PRO A 220 -1.68 -14.73 -4.76
N GLU A 221 -0.77 -14.54 -3.79
CA GLU A 221 -0.18 -13.23 -3.46
C GLU A 221 1.34 -13.18 -3.72
N PRO A 222 1.81 -12.09 -4.32
CA PRO A 222 1.04 -11.10 -5.07
C PRO A 222 0.58 -11.66 -6.41
N ASN A 223 -0.53 -11.15 -6.91
CA ASN A 223 -0.94 -11.31 -8.30
C ASN A 223 0.01 -10.50 -9.18
N LEU A 224 0.70 -11.12 -10.12
CA LEU A 224 1.68 -10.44 -10.97
C LEU A 224 1.10 -10.09 -12.34
N THR A 225 1.14 -8.80 -12.68
CA THR A 225 0.92 -8.32 -14.04
C THR A 225 2.27 -8.14 -14.73
N VAL A 226 2.52 -8.92 -15.77
CA VAL A 226 3.75 -8.83 -16.58
C VAL A 226 3.45 -7.99 -17.82
N LEU A 227 4.22 -6.93 -18.03
CA LEU A 227 4.08 -5.95 -19.12
C LEU A 227 5.16 -6.11 -20.17
#